data_d6380021a503bff7817d756dddcc388a
#
_entry.id   d6380021a503bff7817d756dddcc388a
#
_cell.length_a   1.000
_cell.length_b   1.000
_cell.length_c   1.000
_cell.angle_alpha   90.00
_cell.angle_beta   90.00
_cell.angle_gamma   90.00
#
_symmetry.space_group_name_H-M   'P 1'
#
loop_
_entity.id
_entity.type
_entity.pdbx_description
1 polymer ?
#
loop_
_entity_poly.entity_id
_entity_poly.type
_entity_poly.pdbx_seq_one_letter_code
_entity_poly.pdbx_strand_id
1 'polypeptide(L)'
;KKLTYLKGFTDGVMSVGDYKGQPVKDVKPKIREDLLNSKAAVVYSEPEKLVMSRSGDECVVALTDQWYVTYGEEEWQSLTRKCLAGMENFGMSETTNAFDHTLGWMQQWACSRSFGLGTRLPWDPQYLVESLSDSTIYMAYYTVVHLLQGGDMYGKQGGELPAVDPAALTDAVWDAVFLGEPAPADCGIPAETLSQAQREFNFWYPFDLRVSGKDLIQNHLTFCLYNHTALFGRDKWPQGMRCNGHLLLNGDKMSKSTGNFKTLEQAIQEYSADAMRFALADAGDGMDDANFVADTANGAILRLTKELEWLKATLSPSQDAL
;
A
#
# COMPACT_ATOMS: atom_id res chain seq x y z
N LYS A 1 26.92 -3.13 40.59
CA LYS A 1 27.31 -2.26 39.43
C LYS A 1 26.05 -1.65 38.71
N LYS A 2 25.03 -2.45 38.38
CA LYS A 2 23.84 -1.98 37.60
C LYS A 2 23.02 -0.90 38.36
N LEU A 3 22.82 -1.03 39.67
CA LEU A 3 22.11 -0.06 40.51
C LEU A 3 22.89 1.26 40.67
N THR A 4 24.23 1.22 40.68
CA THR A 4 25.09 2.40 40.81
C THR A 4 25.00 3.24 39.52
N TYR A 5 24.95 2.62 38.34
CA TYR A 5 24.79 3.34 37.08
C TYR A 5 23.41 3.99 36.96
N LEU A 6 22.34 3.27 37.28
CA LEU A 6 20.98 3.82 37.26
C LEU A 6 20.79 5.01 38.22
N LYS A 7 21.27 4.88 39.45
CA LYS A 7 21.21 5.98 40.45
C LYS A 7 22.16 7.12 40.13
N GLY A 8 23.30 6.86 39.48
CA GLY A 8 24.24 7.89 39.06
C GLY A 8 23.65 8.96 38.14
N PHE A 9 22.70 8.59 37.30
CA PHE A 9 22.01 9.54 36.40
C PHE A 9 20.89 10.32 37.06
N THR A 10 20.24 9.77 38.07
CA THR A 10 19.13 10.41 38.79
C THR A 10 19.59 11.20 40.02
N ASP A 11 20.47 10.60 40.85
CA ASP A 11 20.85 11.11 42.14
C ASP A 11 22.33 11.53 42.21
N GLY A 12 23.07 11.32 41.12
CA GLY A 12 24.49 11.65 41.04
C GLY A 12 24.77 13.14 40.97
N VAL A 13 25.95 13.51 41.46
CA VAL A 13 26.48 14.88 41.42
C VAL A 13 27.81 14.87 40.68
N MET A 14 28.03 15.86 39.82
CA MET A 14 29.27 16.00 39.06
C MET A 14 30.46 16.21 40.03
N SER A 15 31.50 15.40 39.87
CA SER A 15 32.70 15.43 40.70
C SER A 15 33.84 16.25 40.12
N VAL A 16 33.81 16.52 38.81
CA VAL A 16 34.88 17.22 38.08
C VAL A 16 34.32 18.18 37.02
N GLY A 17 35.18 19.04 36.49
CA GLY A 17 34.86 19.97 35.39
C GLY A 17 34.07 21.20 35.84
N ASP A 18 33.62 21.99 34.85
CA ASP A 18 32.96 23.30 35.09
C ASP A 18 31.61 23.16 35.79
N TYR A 19 31.01 22.00 35.78
CA TYR A 19 29.74 21.67 36.40
C TYR A 19 29.88 20.94 37.74
N LYS A 20 31.07 20.94 38.37
CA LYS A 20 31.32 20.28 39.65
C LYS A 20 30.31 20.73 40.72
N GLY A 21 29.73 19.77 41.43
CA GLY A 21 28.74 20.02 42.46
C GLY A 21 27.29 20.13 42.01
N GLN A 22 27.03 20.12 40.70
CA GLN A 22 25.67 20.16 40.16
C GLN A 22 25.10 18.75 39.92
N PRO A 23 23.77 18.55 40.00
CA PRO A 23 23.16 17.27 39.73
C PRO A 23 23.39 16.82 38.25
N VAL A 24 23.76 15.57 38.06
CA VAL A 24 24.07 15.01 36.71
C VAL A 24 22.86 15.17 35.74
N LYS A 25 21.64 14.96 36.22
CA LYS A 25 20.42 15.10 35.43
C LYS A 25 20.25 16.49 34.81
N ASP A 26 20.68 17.55 35.52
CA ASP A 26 20.49 18.95 35.13
C ASP A 26 21.59 19.43 34.18
N VAL A 27 22.79 18.85 34.32
CA VAL A 27 23.96 19.26 33.51
C VAL A 27 24.21 18.39 32.29
N LYS A 28 23.68 17.20 32.24
CA LYS A 28 23.85 16.29 31.07
C LYS A 28 23.46 16.93 29.73
N PRO A 29 22.33 17.62 29.57
CA PRO A 29 22.01 18.37 28.38
C PRO A 29 23.02 19.46 28.03
N LYS A 30 23.46 20.22 29.05
CA LYS A 30 24.43 21.33 28.91
C LYS A 30 25.79 20.82 28.43
N ILE A 31 26.30 19.75 29.06
CA ILE A 31 27.57 19.12 28.66
C ILE A 31 27.50 18.61 27.20
N ARG A 32 26.36 18.04 26.84
CA ARG A 32 26.14 17.61 25.45
C ARG A 32 26.24 18.79 24.47
N GLU A 33 25.59 19.90 24.80
CA GLU A 33 25.60 21.12 24.01
C GLU A 33 27.01 21.70 23.91
N ASP A 34 27.74 21.82 25.04
CA ASP A 34 29.13 22.30 25.08
C ASP A 34 30.06 21.45 24.18
N LEU A 35 29.92 20.13 24.26
CA LEU A 35 30.70 19.21 23.42
C LEU A 35 30.39 19.34 21.94
N LEU A 36 29.13 19.53 21.57
CA LEU A 36 28.71 19.76 20.18
C LEU A 36 29.23 21.12 19.68
N ASN A 37 29.08 22.19 20.46
CA ASN A 37 29.48 23.53 20.11
C ASN A 37 31.02 23.65 19.96
N SER A 38 31.76 22.96 20.82
CA SER A 38 33.23 22.89 20.75
C SER A 38 33.72 21.91 19.68
N LYS A 39 32.83 21.22 18.96
CA LYS A 39 33.15 20.17 18.00
C LYS A 39 33.98 19.00 18.58
N ALA A 40 33.94 18.84 19.91
CA ALA A 40 34.57 17.72 20.60
C ALA A 40 33.73 16.43 20.55
N ALA A 41 32.47 16.55 20.14
CA ALA A 41 31.57 15.42 19.91
C ALA A 41 30.68 15.68 18.69
N VAL A 42 30.10 14.62 18.15
CA VAL A 42 29.06 14.66 17.14
C VAL A 42 27.86 13.86 17.62
N VAL A 43 26.67 14.19 17.10
CA VAL A 43 25.48 13.34 17.33
C VAL A 43 25.67 12.08 16.49
N TYR A 44 25.65 10.95 17.16
CA TYR A 44 25.72 9.64 16.55
C TYR A 44 24.45 8.87 16.86
N SER A 45 23.89 8.22 15.86
CA SER A 45 22.71 7.37 15.99
C SER A 45 23.05 5.97 15.47
N GLU A 46 22.57 4.98 16.17
CA GLU A 46 22.71 3.57 15.79
C GLU A 46 21.39 2.83 16.03
N PRO A 47 21.14 1.73 15.33
CA PRO A 47 19.97 0.90 15.60
C PRO A 47 20.02 0.33 17.02
N GLU A 48 18.87 0.27 17.71
CA GLU A 48 18.79 -0.32 19.07
C GLU A 48 19.15 -1.81 19.09
N LYS A 49 19.01 -2.49 17.97
CA LYS A 49 19.32 -3.91 17.75
C LYS A 49 19.93 -4.06 16.37
N LEU A 50 20.61 -5.16 16.14
CA LEU A 50 21.08 -5.54 14.80
C LEU A 50 19.90 -5.59 13.84
N VAL A 51 19.96 -4.77 12.79
CA VAL A 51 18.99 -4.69 11.70
C VAL A 51 19.65 -5.18 10.43
N MET A 52 19.05 -6.19 9.80
CA MET A 52 19.53 -6.73 8.54
C MET A 52 18.60 -6.33 7.40
N SER A 53 19.17 -5.95 6.26
CA SER A 53 18.43 -5.70 5.04
C SER A 53 17.83 -7.00 4.48
N ARG A 54 16.95 -6.88 3.47
CA ARG A 54 16.43 -8.07 2.77
C ARG A 54 17.50 -8.83 1.99
N SER A 55 18.59 -8.15 1.62
CA SER A 55 19.78 -8.76 0.99
C SER A 55 20.75 -9.40 1.98
N GLY A 56 20.52 -9.26 3.29
CA GLY A 56 21.35 -9.83 4.33
C GLY A 56 22.49 -8.93 4.80
N ASP A 57 22.53 -7.65 4.39
CA ASP A 57 23.54 -6.70 4.81
C ASP A 57 23.17 -6.06 6.15
N GLU A 58 24.15 -5.73 6.97
CA GLU A 58 23.95 -5.00 8.21
C GLU A 58 23.59 -3.53 7.91
N CYS A 59 22.49 -3.06 8.51
CA CYS A 59 22.00 -1.69 8.32
C CYS A 59 22.60 -0.74 9.35
N VAL A 60 22.93 0.46 8.89
CA VAL A 60 23.39 1.57 9.73
C VAL A 60 22.39 2.73 9.66
N VAL A 61 22.40 3.59 10.67
CA VAL A 61 21.63 4.85 10.61
C VAL A 61 22.42 5.87 9.78
N ALA A 62 21.77 6.37 8.75
CA ALA A 62 22.36 7.41 7.87
C ALA A 62 21.31 8.47 7.54
N LEU A 63 21.76 9.71 7.31
CA LEU A 63 20.94 10.75 6.71
C LEU A 63 20.99 10.57 5.19
N THR A 64 19.84 10.53 4.58
CA THR A 64 19.67 10.41 3.13
C THR A 64 18.67 11.43 2.64
N ASP A 65 18.85 11.92 1.41
CA ASP A 65 17.84 12.77 0.78
C ASP A 65 16.56 11.98 0.56
N GLN A 66 15.41 12.63 0.80
CA GLN A 66 14.12 11.98 0.78
C GLN A 66 13.01 12.94 0.37
N TRP A 67 12.11 12.48 -0.47
CA TRP A 67 10.84 13.16 -0.73
C TRP A 67 9.78 12.68 0.26
N TYR A 68 9.03 13.62 0.79
CA TYR A 68 7.96 13.36 1.77
C TYR A 68 6.62 13.82 1.24
N VAL A 69 5.58 13.04 1.50
CA VAL A 69 4.19 13.49 1.43
C VAL A 69 3.77 13.95 2.82
N THR A 70 3.22 15.15 2.92
CA THR A 70 2.84 15.78 4.20
C THR A 70 1.38 15.48 4.54
N TYR A 71 1.07 14.23 4.83
CA TYR A 71 -0.31 13.80 5.20
C TYR A 71 -0.83 14.46 6.49
N GLY A 72 0.04 15.02 7.33
CA GLY A 72 -0.32 15.69 8.57
C GLY A 72 -0.87 17.10 8.39
N GLU A 73 -1.03 17.62 7.19
CA GLU A 73 -1.67 18.92 6.96
C GLU A 73 -3.12 18.91 7.44
N GLU A 74 -3.47 19.82 8.32
CA GLU A 74 -4.72 19.83 9.06
C GLU A 74 -5.96 19.86 8.14
N GLU A 75 -5.93 20.66 7.09
CA GLU A 75 -7.04 20.74 6.13
C GLU A 75 -7.22 19.44 5.37
N TRP A 76 -6.15 18.86 4.87
CA TRP A 76 -6.17 17.59 4.14
C TRP A 76 -6.58 16.43 5.03
N GLN A 77 -6.05 16.36 6.25
CA GLN A 77 -6.45 15.38 7.24
C GLN A 77 -7.95 15.50 7.59
N SER A 78 -8.45 16.73 7.78
CA SER A 78 -9.88 16.99 8.05
C SER A 78 -10.75 16.53 6.88
N LEU A 79 -10.32 16.80 5.64
CA LEU A 79 -11.04 16.37 4.45
C LEU A 79 -11.08 14.85 4.33
N THR A 80 -9.96 14.19 4.59
CA THR A 80 -9.85 12.72 4.57
C THR A 80 -10.71 12.07 5.67
N ARG A 81 -10.81 12.68 6.86
CA ARG A 81 -11.76 12.24 7.90
C ARG A 81 -13.22 12.35 7.46
N LYS A 82 -13.56 13.38 6.69
CA LYS A 82 -14.91 13.51 6.11
C LYS A 82 -15.19 12.41 5.07
N CYS A 83 -14.19 12.04 4.28
CA CYS A 83 -14.28 10.91 3.37
C CYS A 83 -14.53 9.61 4.15
N LEU A 84 -13.69 9.32 5.15
CA LEU A 84 -13.84 8.13 6.00
C LEU A 84 -15.22 8.05 6.67
N ALA A 85 -15.72 9.17 7.18
CA ALA A 85 -17.04 9.24 7.84
C ALA A 85 -18.21 9.01 6.87
N GLY A 86 -18.01 9.26 5.58
CA GLY A 86 -18.99 9.03 4.54
C GLY A 86 -18.96 7.62 3.94
N MET A 87 -17.94 6.83 4.27
CA MET A 87 -17.78 5.48 3.73
C MET A 87 -18.67 4.47 4.44
N GLU A 88 -19.27 3.58 3.67
CA GLU A 88 -19.91 2.39 4.20
C GLU A 88 -18.88 1.28 4.42
N ASN A 89 -18.50 1.05 5.65
CA ASN A 89 -17.54 0.02 6.01
C ASN A 89 -18.20 -1.28 6.49
N PHE A 90 -19.39 -1.58 6.01
CA PHE A 90 -20.13 -2.84 6.23
C PHE A 90 -20.22 -3.26 7.71
N GLY A 91 -20.44 -2.29 8.62
CA GLY A 91 -20.50 -2.53 10.06
C GLY A 91 -19.15 -2.79 10.74
N MET A 92 -18.04 -2.60 10.04
CA MET A 92 -16.69 -2.85 10.54
C MET A 92 -16.17 -1.68 11.38
N SER A 93 -16.65 -1.56 12.59
CA SER A 93 -16.15 -0.55 13.55
C SER A 93 -14.62 -0.63 13.75
N GLU A 94 -14.06 -1.85 13.76
CA GLU A 94 -12.61 -2.07 13.89
C GLU A 94 -11.83 -1.47 12.72
N THR A 95 -12.29 -1.66 11.49
CA THR A 95 -11.66 -1.07 10.29
C THR A 95 -11.73 0.45 10.33
N THR A 96 -12.88 1.02 10.64
CA THR A 96 -13.06 2.47 10.76
C THR A 96 -12.16 3.05 11.86
N ASN A 97 -12.10 2.39 13.03
CA ASN A 97 -11.23 2.80 14.13
C ASN A 97 -9.75 2.71 13.77
N ALA A 98 -9.35 1.69 13.00
CA ALA A 98 -7.97 1.55 12.53
C ALA A 98 -7.57 2.68 11.56
N PHE A 99 -8.45 3.07 10.65
CA PHE A 99 -8.25 4.24 9.78
C PHE A 99 -8.18 5.53 10.59
N ASP A 100 -9.11 5.75 11.52
CA ASP A 100 -9.12 6.96 12.34
C ASP A 100 -7.86 7.08 13.20
N HIS A 101 -7.41 5.98 13.80
CA HIS A 101 -6.15 5.91 14.52
C HIS A 101 -4.97 6.26 13.60
N THR A 102 -4.95 5.72 12.37
CA THR A 102 -3.88 6.00 11.40
C THR A 102 -3.85 7.47 11.00
N LEU A 103 -5.00 8.08 10.74
CA LEU A 103 -5.12 9.51 10.47
C LEU A 103 -4.63 10.37 11.65
N GLY A 104 -4.76 9.86 12.88
CA GLY A 104 -4.32 10.58 14.09
C GLY A 104 -2.81 10.70 14.25
N TRP A 105 -2.03 9.71 13.83
CA TRP A 105 -0.58 9.72 14.00
C TRP A 105 0.21 10.01 12.71
N MET A 106 -0.41 9.85 11.55
CA MET A 106 0.27 10.03 10.26
C MET A 106 0.58 11.51 10.03
N GLN A 107 1.86 11.82 9.87
CA GLN A 107 2.35 13.18 9.64
C GLN A 107 3.04 13.28 8.29
N GLN A 108 4.28 12.87 8.20
CA GLN A 108 5.08 12.86 6.98
C GLN A 108 5.39 11.42 6.60
N TRP A 109 5.30 11.12 5.31
CA TRP A 109 5.63 9.81 4.79
C TRP A 109 6.72 9.88 3.74
N ALA A 110 7.82 9.18 3.99
CA ALA A 110 8.94 9.06 3.06
C ALA A 110 8.52 8.24 1.83
N CYS A 111 8.28 8.90 0.71
CA CYS A 111 7.67 8.29 -0.47
C CYS A 111 8.65 8.00 -1.62
N SER A 112 9.94 8.31 -1.48
CA SER A 112 10.94 8.01 -2.52
C SER A 112 11.85 6.85 -2.17
N ARG A 113 12.36 6.18 -3.20
CA ARG A 113 13.30 5.06 -3.10
C ARG A 113 14.40 5.25 -4.14
N SER A 114 15.64 4.93 -3.79
CA SER A 114 16.77 4.97 -4.73
C SER A 114 16.75 3.79 -5.71
N PHE A 115 16.08 2.69 -5.35
CA PHE A 115 15.95 1.49 -6.18
C PHE A 115 14.68 0.72 -5.78
N GLY A 116 14.24 -0.21 -6.62
CA GLY A 116 13.09 -1.08 -6.37
C GLY A 116 12.06 -1.04 -7.49
N LEU A 117 10.84 -1.45 -7.16
CA LEU A 117 9.67 -1.35 -8.04
C LEU A 117 8.97 -0.02 -7.77
N GLY A 118 8.55 0.65 -8.82
CA GLY A 118 7.83 1.92 -8.75
C GLY A 118 8.10 2.79 -9.98
N THR A 119 7.35 3.87 -10.08
CA THR A 119 7.47 4.86 -11.14
C THR A 119 8.53 5.90 -10.75
N ARG A 120 9.30 6.41 -11.70
CA ARG A 120 10.23 7.50 -11.44
C ARG A 120 9.46 8.78 -11.11
N LEU A 121 9.98 9.53 -10.13
CA LEU A 121 9.43 10.87 -9.83
C LEU A 121 9.62 11.77 -11.05
N PRO A 122 8.55 12.39 -11.58
CA PRO A 122 8.67 13.24 -12.79
C PRO A 122 9.61 14.44 -12.61
N TRP A 123 9.66 15.00 -11.42
CA TRP A 123 10.49 16.18 -11.09
C TRP A 123 11.87 15.83 -10.53
N ASP A 124 12.11 14.55 -10.19
CA ASP A 124 13.38 14.07 -9.67
C ASP A 124 13.62 12.59 -10.07
N PRO A 125 13.92 12.34 -11.36
CA PRO A 125 13.93 10.98 -11.93
C PRO A 125 15.06 10.07 -11.41
N GLN A 126 15.94 10.55 -10.52
CA GLN A 126 16.89 9.70 -9.81
C GLN A 126 16.20 8.80 -8.77
N TYR A 127 15.01 9.19 -8.31
CA TYR A 127 14.24 8.44 -7.34
C TYR A 127 13.01 7.79 -7.98
N LEU A 128 12.57 6.69 -7.35
CA LEU A 128 11.30 6.02 -7.63
C LEU A 128 10.29 6.39 -6.56
N VAL A 129 9.02 6.44 -6.91
CA VAL A 129 7.93 6.46 -5.92
C VAL A 129 7.90 5.11 -5.21
N GLU A 130 7.72 5.12 -3.90
CA GLU A 130 7.48 3.90 -3.14
C GLU A 130 6.24 3.15 -3.66
N SER A 131 6.31 1.83 -3.75
CA SER A 131 5.24 1.01 -4.33
C SER A 131 3.87 1.15 -3.64
N LEU A 132 3.85 1.44 -2.34
CA LEU A 132 2.59 1.70 -1.61
C LEU A 132 2.02 3.09 -1.89
N SER A 133 2.88 4.07 -2.17
CA SER A 133 2.49 5.44 -2.53
C SER A 133 2.11 5.58 -4.00
N ASP A 134 2.75 4.81 -4.87
CA ASP A 134 2.54 4.81 -6.33
C ASP A 134 1.14 4.32 -6.70
N SER A 135 0.68 3.27 -6.06
CA SER A 135 -0.54 2.52 -6.44
C SER A 135 -1.83 2.99 -5.77
N THR A 136 -1.93 4.26 -5.38
CA THR A 136 -3.07 4.76 -4.59
C THR A 136 -4.32 5.09 -5.39
N ILE A 137 -4.18 5.36 -6.69
CA ILE A 137 -5.28 5.74 -7.60
C ILE A 137 -5.39 4.85 -8.84
N TYR A 138 -4.71 3.70 -8.87
CA TYR A 138 -4.72 2.83 -10.05
C TYR A 138 -6.13 2.35 -10.45
N MET A 139 -7.07 2.30 -9.51
CA MET A 139 -8.46 1.96 -9.79
C MET A 139 -9.13 2.99 -10.71
N ALA A 140 -8.73 4.25 -10.68
CA ALA A 140 -9.16 5.25 -11.66
C ALA A 140 -8.61 4.92 -13.05
N TYR A 141 -7.32 4.60 -13.14
CA TYR A 141 -6.68 4.21 -14.39
C TYR A 141 -7.30 2.95 -15.01
N TYR A 142 -7.70 1.97 -14.20
CA TYR A 142 -8.35 0.76 -14.69
C TYR A 142 -9.66 1.02 -15.43
N THR A 143 -10.34 2.12 -15.17
CA THR A 143 -11.58 2.46 -15.89
C THR A 143 -11.33 2.78 -17.36
N VAL A 144 -10.12 3.22 -17.72
CA VAL A 144 -9.79 3.74 -19.06
C VAL A 144 -8.65 3.00 -19.76
N VAL A 145 -7.93 2.14 -19.05
CA VAL A 145 -6.71 1.47 -19.56
C VAL A 145 -6.94 0.71 -20.88
N HIS A 146 -8.08 0.06 -21.03
CA HIS A 146 -8.43 -0.71 -22.23
C HIS A 146 -8.56 0.17 -23.49
N LEU A 147 -8.92 1.44 -23.32
CA LEU A 147 -9.00 2.41 -24.41
C LEU A 147 -7.62 2.98 -24.79
N LEU A 148 -6.69 2.99 -23.84
CA LEU A 148 -5.39 3.63 -24.00
C LEU A 148 -4.30 2.65 -24.46
N GLN A 149 -4.35 1.42 -24.00
CA GLN A 149 -3.32 0.41 -24.26
C GLN A 149 -3.61 -0.50 -25.45
N GLY A 150 -4.70 -0.27 -26.20
CA GLY A 150 -5.00 -1.03 -27.41
C GLY A 150 -5.27 -2.53 -27.19
N GLY A 151 -5.71 -2.92 -25.98
CA GLY A 151 -5.94 -4.32 -25.62
C GLY A 151 -4.68 -5.12 -25.25
N ASP A 152 -3.49 -4.49 -25.25
CA ASP A 152 -2.24 -5.11 -24.80
C ASP A 152 -1.88 -4.66 -23.38
N MET A 153 -1.43 -5.60 -22.55
CA MET A 153 -1.05 -5.31 -21.16
C MET A 153 0.08 -4.26 -21.05
N TYR A 154 0.94 -4.19 -22.04
CA TYR A 154 2.11 -3.29 -22.06
C TYR A 154 1.90 -2.05 -22.92
N GLY A 155 0.74 -1.89 -23.54
CA GLY A 155 0.45 -0.78 -24.45
C GLY A 155 1.33 -0.78 -25.71
N LYS A 156 1.81 -1.94 -26.16
CA LYS A 156 2.68 -2.03 -27.32
C LYS A 156 1.88 -1.79 -28.60
N GLN A 157 2.53 -1.13 -29.57
CA GLN A 157 2.00 -1.00 -30.91
C GLN A 157 1.79 -2.38 -31.55
N GLY A 158 0.62 -2.61 -32.15
CA GLY A 158 0.31 -3.89 -32.82
C GLY A 158 -0.66 -4.78 -32.04
N GLY A 159 -1.31 -4.28 -30.97
CA GLY A 159 -2.48 -4.90 -30.36
C GLY A 159 -3.71 -4.90 -31.29
N GLU A 160 -4.83 -5.43 -30.82
CA GLU A 160 -6.10 -5.47 -31.56
C GLU A 160 -6.64 -4.07 -31.91
N LEU A 161 -6.33 -3.10 -31.07
CA LEU A 161 -6.67 -1.68 -31.23
C LEU A 161 -5.39 -0.83 -31.24
N PRO A 162 -5.38 0.34 -31.88
CA PRO A 162 -4.24 1.23 -31.79
C PRO A 162 -4.09 1.75 -30.35
N ALA A 163 -2.92 1.50 -29.76
CA ALA A 163 -2.57 2.11 -28.49
C ALA A 163 -2.34 3.62 -28.64
N VAL A 164 -2.74 4.38 -27.62
CA VAL A 164 -2.46 5.82 -27.55
C VAL A 164 -0.96 6.01 -27.27
N ASP A 165 -0.33 6.97 -27.97
CA ASP A 165 1.05 7.33 -27.68
C ASP A 165 1.15 7.87 -26.23
N PRO A 166 1.98 7.29 -25.36
CA PRO A 166 2.14 7.78 -24.00
C PRO A 166 2.52 9.27 -23.92
N ALA A 167 3.23 9.79 -24.92
CA ALA A 167 3.59 11.21 -24.99
C ALA A 167 2.38 12.14 -25.18
N ALA A 168 1.27 11.62 -25.69
CA ALA A 168 0.02 12.35 -25.84
C ALA A 168 -0.78 12.44 -24.51
N LEU A 169 -0.47 11.61 -23.54
CA LEU A 169 -1.16 11.55 -22.23
C LEU A 169 -0.57 12.61 -21.28
N THR A 170 -0.79 13.87 -21.63
CA THR A 170 -0.36 15.04 -20.83
C THR A 170 -1.28 15.27 -19.63
N ASP A 171 -0.84 16.10 -18.68
CA ASP A 171 -1.66 16.48 -17.51
C ASP A 171 -3.03 17.01 -17.94
N ALA A 172 -3.09 17.88 -18.96
CA ALA A 172 -4.35 18.42 -19.47
C ALA A 172 -5.28 17.33 -20.07
N VAL A 173 -4.74 16.23 -20.58
CA VAL A 173 -5.54 15.07 -21.02
C VAL A 173 -6.10 14.33 -19.81
N TRP A 174 -5.28 14.14 -18.78
CA TRP A 174 -5.73 13.49 -17.54
C TRP A 174 -6.76 14.34 -16.79
N ASP A 175 -6.58 15.66 -16.75
CA ASP A 175 -7.57 16.60 -16.19
C ASP A 175 -8.90 16.53 -16.96
N ALA A 176 -8.84 16.43 -18.28
CA ALA A 176 -10.05 16.24 -19.08
C ALA A 176 -10.73 14.91 -18.76
N VAL A 177 -10.00 13.80 -18.64
CA VAL A 177 -10.57 12.47 -18.42
C VAL A 177 -11.14 12.33 -17.00
N PHE A 178 -10.38 12.76 -15.99
CA PHE A 178 -10.71 12.47 -14.59
C PHE A 178 -11.35 13.62 -13.83
N LEU A 179 -11.09 14.88 -14.22
CA LEU A 179 -11.59 16.06 -13.53
C LEU A 179 -12.71 16.79 -14.31
N GLY A 180 -12.96 16.37 -15.56
CA GLY A 180 -14.00 16.95 -16.40
C GLY A 180 -13.63 18.31 -17.01
N GLU A 181 -12.33 18.64 -17.03
CA GLU A 181 -11.83 19.84 -17.68
C GLU A 181 -11.96 19.73 -19.22
N PRO A 182 -11.93 20.84 -19.95
CA PRO A 182 -11.98 20.82 -21.42
C PRO A 182 -10.80 20.06 -22.00
N ALA A 183 -11.06 19.11 -22.89
CA ALA A 183 -9.99 18.38 -23.56
C ALA A 183 -9.16 19.29 -24.47
N PRO A 184 -7.82 19.12 -24.51
CA PRO A 184 -6.95 19.90 -25.40
C PRO A 184 -7.32 19.64 -26.88
N ALA A 185 -7.40 20.70 -27.68
CA ALA A 185 -7.84 20.61 -29.08
C ALA A 185 -6.92 19.74 -29.96
N ASP A 186 -5.62 19.76 -29.70
CA ASP A 186 -4.58 19.11 -30.50
C ASP A 186 -3.73 18.11 -29.69
N CYS A 187 -4.37 17.29 -28.86
CA CYS A 187 -3.63 16.32 -28.01
C CYS A 187 -3.18 15.05 -28.75
N GLY A 188 -3.53 14.88 -30.01
CA GLY A 188 -3.19 13.68 -30.78
C GLY A 188 -4.04 12.42 -30.46
N ILE A 189 -5.03 12.56 -29.58
CA ILE A 189 -5.95 11.49 -29.20
C ILE A 189 -7.32 11.79 -29.84
N PRO A 190 -7.97 10.79 -30.47
CA PRO A 190 -9.30 11.01 -31.05
C PRO A 190 -10.31 11.50 -29.99
N ALA A 191 -11.09 12.53 -30.33
CA ALA A 191 -12.08 13.10 -29.42
C ALA A 191 -13.10 12.05 -28.92
N GLU A 192 -13.42 11.07 -29.74
CA GLU A 192 -14.30 9.96 -29.36
C GLU A 192 -13.68 9.10 -28.24
N THR A 193 -12.37 8.78 -28.34
CA THR A 193 -11.63 8.03 -27.32
C THR A 193 -11.62 8.79 -25.98
N LEU A 194 -11.38 10.11 -26.01
CA LEU A 194 -11.43 10.94 -24.79
C LEU A 194 -12.84 10.98 -24.21
N SER A 195 -13.85 11.19 -25.04
CA SER A 195 -15.25 11.20 -24.58
C SER A 195 -15.67 9.83 -24.01
N GLN A 196 -15.19 8.74 -24.59
CA GLN A 196 -15.43 7.41 -24.06
C GLN A 196 -14.71 7.22 -22.73
N ALA A 197 -13.45 7.60 -22.61
CA ALA A 197 -12.70 7.53 -21.36
C ALA A 197 -13.40 8.31 -20.23
N GLN A 198 -13.88 9.52 -20.49
CA GLN A 198 -14.69 10.29 -19.53
C GLN A 198 -15.97 9.54 -19.12
N ARG A 199 -16.69 8.95 -20.08
CA ARG A 199 -17.90 8.17 -19.76
C ARG A 199 -17.59 6.94 -18.91
N GLU A 200 -16.53 6.20 -19.24
CA GLU A 200 -16.10 5.01 -18.49
C GLU A 200 -15.73 5.39 -17.06
N PHE A 201 -14.88 6.41 -16.88
CA PHE A 201 -14.53 6.88 -15.56
C PHE A 201 -15.77 7.33 -14.76
N ASN A 202 -16.63 8.13 -15.34
CA ASN A 202 -17.82 8.63 -14.64
C ASN A 202 -18.85 7.54 -14.32
N PHE A 203 -18.85 6.43 -15.07
CA PHE A 203 -19.69 5.28 -14.79
C PHE A 203 -19.15 4.44 -13.62
N TRP A 204 -17.83 4.21 -13.56
CA TRP A 204 -17.23 3.35 -12.55
C TRP A 204 -16.85 4.07 -11.26
N TYR A 205 -16.78 5.41 -11.27
CA TYR A 205 -16.46 6.23 -10.11
C TYR A 205 -17.67 7.02 -9.59
N PRO A 206 -17.82 7.10 -8.27
CA PRO A 206 -16.92 6.57 -7.23
C PRO A 206 -16.89 5.05 -7.21
N PHE A 207 -15.76 4.43 -6.83
CA PHE A 207 -15.77 2.99 -6.62
C PHE A 207 -16.57 2.64 -5.36
N ASP A 208 -17.44 1.61 -5.48
CA ASP A 208 -18.36 1.21 -4.40
C ASP A 208 -17.64 0.48 -3.29
N LEU A 209 -16.73 -0.43 -3.65
CA LEU A 209 -16.05 -1.29 -2.70
C LEU A 209 -14.63 -1.61 -3.13
N ARG A 210 -13.70 -1.42 -2.19
CA ARG A 210 -12.36 -1.97 -2.28
C ARG A 210 -12.15 -3.07 -1.24
N VAL A 211 -11.78 -4.27 -1.69
CA VAL A 211 -11.42 -5.39 -0.82
C VAL A 211 -9.91 -5.45 -0.66
N SER A 212 -9.43 -5.51 0.57
CA SER A 212 -8.02 -5.52 0.91
C SER A 212 -7.77 -6.23 2.24
N GLY A 213 -6.55 -6.13 2.78
CA GLY A 213 -6.14 -6.70 4.06
C GLY A 213 -5.88 -5.64 5.13
N LYS A 214 -6.03 -6.00 6.39
CA LYS A 214 -5.81 -5.12 7.57
C LYS A 214 -4.41 -4.49 7.60
N ASP A 215 -3.40 -5.17 7.10
CA ASP A 215 -2.01 -4.71 7.05
C ASP A 215 -1.79 -3.49 6.14
N LEU A 216 -2.71 -3.23 5.23
CA LEU A 216 -2.66 -2.08 4.34
C LEU A 216 -3.43 -0.84 4.85
N ILE A 217 -4.17 -0.95 5.96
CA ILE A 217 -4.89 0.20 6.53
C ILE A 217 -3.93 1.29 6.97
N GLN A 218 -2.82 0.92 7.64
CA GLN A 218 -1.86 1.86 8.22
C GLN A 218 -0.92 2.53 7.19
N ASN A 219 -1.09 2.25 5.92
CA ASN A 219 -0.29 2.80 4.83
C ASN A 219 -1.14 2.99 3.56
N HIS A 220 -1.03 2.09 2.61
CA HIS A 220 -1.59 2.18 1.27
C HIS A 220 -3.08 2.58 1.20
N LEU A 221 -3.96 2.01 2.04
CA LEU A 221 -5.39 2.35 2.01
C LEU A 221 -5.65 3.75 2.56
N THR A 222 -4.91 4.17 3.57
CA THR A 222 -4.99 5.56 4.08
C THR A 222 -4.45 6.54 3.05
N PHE A 223 -3.33 6.23 2.37
CA PHE A 223 -2.85 7.05 1.25
C PHE A 223 -3.87 7.14 0.11
N CYS A 224 -4.57 6.04 -0.17
CA CYS A 224 -5.66 6.04 -1.15
C CYS A 224 -6.75 7.05 -0.77
N LEU A 225 -7.20 7.10 0.49
CA LEU A 225 -8.17 8.10 0.94
C LEU A 225 -7.64 9.53 0.78
N TYR A 226 -6.42 9.78 1.21
CA TYR A 226 -5.79 11.08 1.07
C TYR A 226 -5.71 11.52 -0.39
N ASN A 227 -5.21 10.67 -1.27
CA ASN A 227 -5.03 11.03 -2.67
C ASN A 227 -6.38 11.21 -3.40
N HIS A 228 -7.41 10.42 -3.07
CA HIS A 228 -8.74 10.64 -3.63
C HIS A 228 -9.34 11.96 -3.19
N THR A 229 -9.14 12.36 -1.93
CA THR A 229 -9.66 13.65 -1.44
C THR A 229 -8.88 14.85 -1.97
N ALA A 230 -7.63 14.66 -2.37
CA ALA A 230 -6.82 15.71 -3.01
C ALA A 230 -7.17 15.90 -4.49
N LEU A 231 -7.44 14.80 -5.19
CA LEU A 231 -7.61 14.81 -6.64
C LEU A 231 -9.06 15.01 -7.07
N PHE A 232 -10.02 14.45 -6.35
CA PHE A 232 -11.40 14.33 -6.81
C PHE A 232 -12.39 15.10 -5.93
N GLY A 233 -13.47 15.56 -6.56
CA GLY A 233 -14.62 16.07 -5.85
C GLY A 233 -15.29 15.00 -4.97
N ARG A 234 -16.09 15.46 -4.01
CA ARG A 234 -16.72 14.58 -3.02
C ARG A 234 -17.59 13.48 -3.63
N ASP A 235 -18.17 13.72 -4.78
CA ASP A 235 -18.98 12.78 -5.55
C ASP A 235 -18.19 11.60 -6.12
N LYS A 236 -16.85 11.69 -6.13
CA LYS A 236 -15.92 10.66 -6.62
C LYS A 236 -15.09 10.00 -5.51
N TRP A 237 -15.35 10.31 -4.24
CA TRP A 237 -14.63 9.71 -3.14
C TRP A 237 -15.02 8.24 -2.94
N PRO A 238 -14.09 7.41 -2.43
CA PRO A 238 -14.36 6.01 -2.11
C PRO A 238 -15.63 5.80 -1.28
N GLN A 239 -16.45 4.83 -1.65
CA GLN A 239 -17.71 4.57 -0.95
C GLN A 239 -17.58 3.51 0.15
N GLY A 240 -16.65 2.56 0.01
CA GLY A 240 -16.45 1.53 1.03
C GLY A 240 -15.13 0.79 0.88
N MET A 241 -14.63 0.29 2.01
CA MET A 241 -13.47 -0.61 2.06
C MET A 241 -13.77 -1.80 2.97
N ARG A 242 -13.49 -3.01 2.48
CA ARG A 242 -13.53 -4.24 3.26
C ARG A 242 -12.10 -4.73 3.47
N CYS A 243 -11.69 -4.86 4.73
CA CYS A 243 -10.35 -5.33 5.11
C CYS A 243 -10.48 -6.62 5.91
N ASN A 244 -10.12 -7.74 5.29
CA ASN A 244 -10.03 -9.03 5.99
C ASN A 244 -8.74 -9.14 6.80
N GLY A 245 -8.72 -10.10 7.73
CA GLY A 245 -7.60 -10.36 8.62
C GLY A 245 -6.38 -10.98 7.96
N HIS A 246 -5.41 -11.36 8.78
CA HIS A 246 -4.20 -12.04 8.33
C HIS A 246 -4.48 -13.49 7.96
N LEU A 247 -3.69 -14.03 7.03
CA LEU A 247 -3.78 -15.45 6.70
C LEU A 247 -3.10 -16.29 7.79
N LEU A 248 -3.89 -17.20 8.34
CA LEU A 248 -3.42 -18.24 9.24
C LEU A 248 -3.18 -19.54 8.48
N LEU A 249 -2.34 -20.40 9.00
CA LEU A 249 -2.13 -21.76 8.52
C LEU A 249 -2.44 -22.74 9.66
N ASN A 250 -3.48 -23.57 9.48
CA ASN A 250 -3.97 -24.50 10.48
C ASN A 250 -4.25 -23.86 11.86
N GLY A 251 -4.85 -22.66 11.84
CA GLY A 251 -5.23 -21.91 13.04
C GLY A 251 -4.13 -21.05 13.65
N ASP A 252 -2.90 -21.15 13.17
CA ASP A 252 -1.76 -20.43 13.71
C ASP A 252 -1.18 -19.42 12.72
N LYS A 253 -0.60 -18.34 13.24
CA LYS A 253 0.11 -17.36 12.43
C LYS A 253 1.27 -18.00 11.69
N MET A 254 1.37 -17.71 10.40
CA MET A 254 2.51 -18.18 9.60
C MET A 254 3.83 -17.57 10.10
N SER A 255 4.82 -18.43 10.34
CA SER A 255 6.14 -18.03 10.80
C SER A 255 7.22 -18.97 10.30
N LYS A 256 8.26 -18.41 9.68
CA LYS A 256 9.44 -19.20 9.24
C LYS A 256 10.21 -19.80 10.43
N SER A 257 10.28 -19.08 11.55
CA SER A 257 11.02 -19.55 12.74
C SER A 257 10.38 -20.76 13.43
N THR A 258 9.08 -20.94 13.30
CA THR A 258 8.36 -22.11 13.85
C THR A 258 8.17 -23.22 12.82
N GLY A 259 8.53 -22.99 11.56
CA GLY A 259 8.27 -23.94 10.47
C GLY A 259 6.81 -23.96 10.00
N ASN A 260 5.90 -23.20 10.63
CA ASN A 260 4.50 -23.10 10.22
C ASN A 260 4.35 -22.08 9.09
N PHE A 261 4.79 -22.44 7.91
CA PHE A 261 4.58 -21.65 6.70
C PHE A 261 4.59 -22.55 5.46
N LYS A 262 4.00 -22.04 4.39
CA LYS A 262 4.03 -22.66 3.06
C LYS A 262 4.35 -21.57 2.04
N THR A 263 5.31 -21.82 1.16
CA THR A 263 5.60 -20.90 0.06
C THR A 263 4.49 -21.00 -0.99
N LEU A 264 4.36 -19.96 -1.81
CA LEU A 264 3.40 -19.95 -2.92
C LEU A 264 3.66 -21.11 -3.88
N GLU A 265 4.92 -21.38 -4.20
CA GLU A 265 5.32 -22.49 -5.08
C GLU A 265 4.91 -23.84 -4.50
N GLN A 266 5.21 -24.10 -3.24
CA GLN A 266 4.79 -25.33 -2.55
C GLN A 266 3.27 -25.50 -2.55
N ALA A 267 2.54 -24.44 -2.28
CA ALA A 267 1.08 -24.45 -2.27
C ALA A 267 0.49 -24.77 -3.64
N ILE A 268 1.03 -24.18 -4.71
CA ILE A 268 0.60 -24.44 -6.08
C ILE A 268 0.95 -25.87 -6.50
N GLN A 269 2.11 -26.38 -6.16
CA GLN A 269 2.51 -27.74 -6.49
C GLN A 269 1.65 -28.78 -5.77
N GLU A 270 1.23 -28.50 -4.53
CA GLU A 270 0.46 -29.47 -3.73
C GLU A 270 -1.05 -29.44 -4.06
N TYR A 271 -1.63 -28.25 -4.29
CA TYR A 271 -3.09 -28.08 -4.43
C TYR A 271 -3.55 -27.53 -5.78
N SER A 272 -2.67 -27.11 -6.65
CA SER A 272 -2.91 -26.27 -7.83
C SER A 272 -3.24 -24.81 -7.50
N ALA A 273 -3.03 -23.92 -8.48
CA ALA A 273 -3.37 -22.50 -8.34
C ALA A 273 -4.87 -22.28 -8.15
N ASP A 274 -5.69 -23.02 -8.89
CA ASP A 274 -7.16 -22.86 -8.86
C ASP A 274 -7.75 -23.28 -7.52
N ALA A 275 -7.33 -24.45 -7.01
CA ALA A 275 -7.81 -24.93 -5.71
C ALA A 275 -7.33 -24.05 -4.55
N MET A 276 -6.09 -23.53 -4.62
CA MET A 276 -5.60 -22.57 -3.64
C MET A 276 -6.41 -21.28 -3.65
N ARG A 277 -6.67 -20.71 -4.81
CA ARG A 277 -7.49 -19.50 -4.93
C ARG A 277 -8.91 -19.71 -4.39
N PHE A 278 -9.50 -20.86 -4.70
CA PHE A 278 -10.83 -21.23 -4.21
C PHE A 278 -10.84 -21.38 -2.69
N ALA A 279 -9.91 -22.13 -2.12
CA ALA A 279 -9.82 -22.36 -0.68
C ALA A 279 -9.54 -21.07 0.10
N LEU A 280 -8.71 -20.17 -0.44
CA LEU A 280 -8.42 -18.88 0.18
C LEU A 280 -9.61 -17.92 0.11
N ALA A 281 -10.37 -17.94 -0.99
CA ALA A 281 -11.60 -17.15 -1.13
C ALA A 281 -12.67 -17.62 -0.13
N ASP A 282 -12.84 -18.92 0.02
CA ASP A 282 -13.75 -19.54 1.00
C ASP A 282 -13.34 -19.19 2.45
N ALA A 283 -12.05 -19.30 2.76
CA ALA A 283 -11.52 -18.92 4.08
C ALA A 283 -11.62 -17.43 4.39
N GLY A 284 -11.57 -16.58 3.37
CA GLY A 284 -11.66 -15.11 3.46
C GLY A 284 -13.07 -14.54 3.33
N ASP A 285 -14.10 -15.37 3.40
CA ASP A 285 -15.51 -14.97 3.30
C ASP A 285 -15.91 -14.04 4.47
N GLY A 286 -15.41 -14.31 5.66
CA GLY A 286 -15.65 -13.53 6.86
C GLY A 286 -14.75 -12.30 7.00
N MET A 287 -14.87 -11.66 8.17
CA MET A 287 -14.11 -10.48 8.59
C MET A 287 -12.91 -10.85 9.45
N ASP A 288 -12.88 -12.07 9.94
CA ASP A 288 -11.84 -12.61 10.79
C ASP A 288 -10.57 -12.95 9.99
N ASP A 289 -9.54 -13.37 10.69
CA ASP A 289 -8.31 -13.86 10.08
C ASP A 289 -8.62 -15.13 9.27
N ALA A 290 -8.34 -15.08 7.96
CA ALA A 290 -8.59 -16.20 7.07
C ALA A 290 -7.69 -17.39 7.46
N ASN A 291 -8.27 -18.56 7.67
CA ASN A 291 -7.50 -19.75 8.06
C ASN A 291 -7.42 -20.74 6.89
N PHE A 292 -6.22 -20.92 6.35
CA PHE A 292 -6.00 -21.96 5.36
C PHE A 292 -5.92 -23.35 6.04
N VAL A 293 -6.78 -24.25 5.58
CA VAL A 293 -6.82 -25.64 6.02
C VAL A 293 -6.66 -26.57 4.82
N ALA A 294 -5.77 -27.55 4.94
CA ALA A 294 -5.46 -28.49 3.86
C ALA A 294 -6.71 -29.25 3.34
N ASP A 295 -7.60 -29.64 4.23
CA ASP A 295 -8.83 -30.35 3.86
C ASP A 295 -9.75 -29.50 2.98
N THR A 296 -9.84 -28.20 3.23
CA THR A 296 -10.60 -27.27 2.38
C THR A 296 -9.99 -27.20 0.98
N ALA A 297 -8.68 -27.12 0.87
CA ALA A 297 -7.99 -27.12 -0.43
C ALA A 297 -8.17 -28.44 -1.19
N ASN A 298 -8.10 -29.56 -0.51
CA ASN A 298 -8.39 -30.89 -1.10
C ASN A 298 -9.87 -30.99 -1.55
N GLY A 299 -10.80 -30.48 -0.76
CA GLY A 299 -12.21 -30.37 -1.12
C GLY A 299 -12.43 -29.50 -2.38
N ALA A 300 -11.67 -28.40 -2.48
CA ALA A 300 -11.70 -27.51 -3.64
C ALA A 300 -11.23 -28.21 -4.92
N ILE A 301 -10.16 -29.02 -4.86
CA ILE A 301 -9.72 -29.83 -6.02
C ILE A 301 -10.85 -30.72 -6.51
N LEU A 302 -11.50 -31.45 -5.61
CA LEU A 302 -12.60 -32.34 -5.99
C LEU A 302 -13.79 -31.57 -6.58
N ARG A 303 -14.16 -30.42 -6.00
CA ARG A 303 -15.24 -29.59 -6.52
C ARG A 303 -14.95 -29.07 -7.91
N LEU A 304 -13.79 -28.48 -8.13
CA LEU A 304 -13.38 -27.93 -9.41
C LEU A 304 -13.27 -29.02 -10.48
N THR A 305 -12.78 -30.21 -10.13
CA THR A 305 -12.74 -31.35 -11.04
C THR A 305 -14.15 -31.75 -11.48
N LYS A 306 -15.10 -31.86 -10.57
CA LYS A 306 -16.52 -32.19 -10.90
C LYS A 306 -17.16 -31.11 -11.75
N GLU A 307 -16.90 -29.84 -11.47
CA GLU A 307 -17.40 -28.71 -12.26
C GLU A 307 -16.85 -28.73 -13.68
N LEU A 308 -15.55 -28.99 -13.85
CA LEU A 308 -14.92 -29.12 -15.15
C LEU A 308 -15.52 -30.28 -15.97
N GLU A 309 -15.76 -31.44 -15.33
CA GLU A 309 -16.39 -32.58 -16.01
C GLU A 309 -17.85 -32.28 -16.40
N TRP A 310 -18.58 -31.59 -15.56
CA TRP A 310 -19.94 -31.14 -15.88
C TRP A 310 -19.93 -30.14 -17.06
N LEU A 311 -19.00 -29.18 -17.07
CA LEU A 311 -18.88 -28.23 -18.18
C LEU A 311 -18.52 -28.93 -19.48
N LYS A 312 -17.58 -29.87 -19.47
CA LYS A 312 -17.23 -30.68 -20.63
C LYS A 312 -18.44 -31.45 -21.18
N ALA A 313 -19.19 -32.09 -20.30
CA ALA A 313 -20.39 -32.84 -20.70
C ALA A 313 -21.50 -31.94 -21.27
N THR A 314 -21.66 -30.74 -20.70
CA THR A 314 -22.69 -29.78 -21.12
C THR A 314 -22.36 -29.09 -22.43
N LEU A 315 -21.07 -28.79 -22.68
CA LEU A 315 -20.59 -28.09 -23.85
C LEU A 315 -20.23 -29.02 -25.01
N SER A 316 -20.13 -30.35 -24.77
CA SER A 316 -19.93 -31.31 -25.84
C SER A 316 -21.18 -31.34 -26.72
N PRO A 317 -21.05 -31.21 -28.06
CA PRO A 317 -22.18 -31.36 -28.96
C PRO A 317 -22.81 -32.75 -28.75
N SER A 318 -24.12 -32.81 -28.49
CA SER A 318 -24.81 -34.08 -28.45
C SER A 318 -24.63 -34.78 -29.79
N GLN A 319 -24.10 -35.99 -29.78
CA GLN A 319 -23.97 -36.81 -31.01
C GLN A 319 -25.35 -37.16 -31.64
N ASP A 320 -26.44 -36.78 -31.01
CA ASP A 320 -27.81 -37.03 -31.45
C ASP A 320 -28.46 -35.86 -32.22
N ALA A 321 -27.65 -34.89 -32.69
CA ALA A 321 -28.13 -33.75 -33.49
C ALA A 321 -27.66 -33.82 -34.96
N LEU A 322 -27.54 -35.03 -35.55
CA LEU A 322 -27.37 -35.25 -36.96
C LEU A 322 -28.51 -36.12 -37.49
#